data_1d076de4bca4dbacab6b8dcc5c69c32b
#
_entry.id   1d076de4bca4dbacab6b8dcc5c69c32b
#
_cell.length_a   1.000
_cell.length_b   1.000
_cell.length_c   1.000
_cell.angle_alpha   90.00
_cell.angle_beta   90.00
_cell.angle_gamma   90.00
#
_symmetry.space_group_name_H-M   'P 1'
#
loop_
_entity.id
_entity.type
_entity.pdbx_description
1 polymer ?
#
loop_
_entity_poly.entity_id
_entity_poly.type
_entity_poly.pdbx_seq_one_letter_code
_entity_poly.pdbx_strand_id
1 'polypeptide(L)'
;MCIRDRNAGIQPFYFGFKDTWTCLAPWNAVAVDLAPADVCAQVNRGKTTFSKEYKEVAERMLELLPYGPDDPFAYDYNGACTAFAKGESAMYTIGSYAIPQIQTVNPDMEIDSFVMPASNNKEENKLNSGIDLQFCVMQDCKNKEAAYEVLDFLLEDENVQAYLDAQKAVPCKEGDFELPSTLEGMKEYIKEGKMSDYQDHYYPSEMAVDAQIQTFLMKKDSKAFLKKFDTDWVR
;
A
#
# COMPACT_ATOMS: atom_id res chain seq x y z
N MET A 1 -18.62 -5.76 6.87
CA MET A 1 -17.71 -6.92 6.75
C MET A 1 -17.06 -7.21 8.08
N CYS A 2 -16.13 -6.42 8.59
CA CYS A 2 -15.40 -6.70 9.83
C CYS A 2 -16.24 -6.98 11.09
N ILE A 3 -17.37 -6.29 11.29
CA ILE A 3 -18.28 -6.53 12.44
C ILE A 3 -18.92 -7.92 12.33
N ARG A 4 -19.33 -8.33 11.11
CA ARG A 4 -19.91 -9.64 10.84
C ARG A 4 -18.88 -10.75 11.09
N ASP A 5 -17.67 -10.58 10.61
CA ASP A 5 -16.58 -11.54 10.75
C ASP A 5 -16.26 -11.76 12.23
N ARG A 6 -16.10 -10.67 13.00
CA ARG A 6 -15.90 -10.73 14.46
C ARG A 6 -17.03 -11.44 15.19
N ASN A 7 -18.30 -11.18 14.82
CA ASN A 7 -19.45 -11.85 15.42
C ASN A 7 -19.49 -13.35 15.09
N ALA A 8 -18.86 -13.77 13.99
CA ALA A 8 -18.67 -15.16 13.61
C ALA A 8 -17.42 -15.79 14.25
N GLY A 9 -16.68 -15.07 15.08
CA GLY A 9 -15.45 -15.54 15.71
C GLY A 9 -14.25 -15.55 14.77
N ILE A 10 -14.32 -14.85 13.64
CA ILE A 10 -13.25 -14.73 12.64
C ILE A 10 -12.50 -13.41 12.90
N GLN A 11 -11.17 -13.46 12.99
CA GLN A 11 -10.32 -12.27 13.05
C GLN A 11 -10.42 -11.53 11.72
N PRO A 12 -10.90 -10.25 11.67
CA PRO A 12 -11.08 -9.57 10.39
C PRO A 12 -9.77 -9.25 9.67
N PHE A 13 -8.81 -8.62 10.36
CA PHE A 13 -7.54 -8.19 9.80
C PHE A 13 -6.34 -8.80 10.51
N TYR A 14 -5.23 -8.87 9.78
CA TYR A 14 -3.91 -9.01 10.35
C TYR A 14 -3.03 -7.81 10.02
N PHE A 15 -2.03 -7.51 10.85
CA PHE A 15 -1.11 -6.40 10.66
C PHE A 15 0.32 -6.85 10.95
N GLY A 16 1.27 -6.37 10.14
CA GLY A 16 2.70 -6.57 10.32
C GLY A 16 3.41 -5.33 10.86
N PHE A 17 2.74 -4.54 11.70
CA PHE A 17 3.13 -3.18 12.08
C PHE A 17 4.40 -3.09 12.96
N LYS A 18 5.04 -4.21 13.28
CA LYS A 18 6.38 -4.21 13.85
C LYS A 18 7.40 -3.62 12.88
N ASP A 19 7.25 -3.91 11.58
CA ASP A 19 7.99 -3.22 10.53
C ASP A 19 7.29 -1.92 10.18
N THR A 20 7.93 -0.78 10.39
CA THR A 20 7.32 0.55 10.24
C THR A 20 6.72 0.79 8.87
N TRP A 21 7.41 0.33 7.81
CA TRP A 21 6.98 0.51 6.43
C TRP A 21 5.63 -0.17 6.11
N THR A 22 5.28 -1.26 6.83
CA THR A 22 3.98 -1.92 6.62
C THR A 22 2.79 -1.07 7.05
N CYS A 23 3.01 -0.05 7.89
CA CYS A 23 1.99 0.93 8.25
C CYS A 23 1.61 1.83 7.07
N LEU A 24 2.51 1.99 6.08
CA LEU A 24 2.25 2.81 4.88
C LEU A 24 1.22 2.18 3.96
N ALA A 25 1.13 0.86 3.88
CA ALA A 25 0.19 0.20 2.98
C ALA A 25 -1.29 0.61 3.25
N PRO A 26 -1.85 0.41 4.45
CA PRO A 26 -3.20 0.89 4.75
C PRO A 26 -3.28 2.42 4.81
N TRP A 27 -2.22 3.13 5.23
CA TRP A 27 -2.20 4.59 5.22
C TRP A 27 -2.41 5.15 3.82
N ASN A 28 -1.62 4.70 2.85
CA ASN A 28 -1.73 5.14 1.46
C ASN A 28 -3.11 4.81 0.88
N ALA A 29 -3.59 3.58 1.08
CA ALA A 29 -4.90 3.16 0.58
C ALA A 29 -6.06 4.01 1.13
N VAL A 30 -5.99 4.42 2.40
CA VAL A 30 -6.99 5.31 3.01
C VAL A 30 -6.80 6.76 2.55
N ALA A 31 -5.55 7.22 2.44
CA ALA A 31 -5.24 8.59 2.08
C ALA A 31 -5.63 8.96 0.64
N VAL A 32 -5.47 8.04 -0.33
CA VAL A 32 -5.85 8.29 -1.72
C VAL A 32 -7.36 8.46 -1.92
N ASP A 33 -8.16 7.92 -1.02
CA ASP A 33 -9.62 8.05 -1.04
C ASP A 33 -10.12 9.30 -0.32
N LEU A 34 -9.48 9.65 0.80
CA LEU A 34 -10.00 10.65 1.75
C LEU A 34 -9.27 11.98 1.71
N ALA A 35 -8.09 12.06 1.09
CA ALA A 35 -7.34 13.30 0.98
C ALA A 35 -7.20 13.76 -0.48
N PRO A 36 -6.99 15.07 -0.73
CA PRO A 36 -6.70 15.55 -2.07
C PRO A 36 -5.45 14.89 -2.66
N ALA A 37 -5.51 14.49 -3.94
CA ALA A 37 -4.38 13.84 -4.61
C ALA A 37 -3.12 14.73 -4.63
N ASP A 38 -3.29 16.06 -4.67
CA ASP A 38 -2.21 17.04 -4.67
C ASP A 38 -1.98 17.71 -3.31
N VAL A 39 -2.33 17.04 -2.19
CA VAL A 39 -2.24 17.59 -0.84
C VAL A 39 -0.86 18.16 -0.52
N CYS A 40 0.21 17.45 -0.85
CA CYS A 40 1.59 17.92 -0.64
C CYS A 40 1.87 19.23 -1.38
N ALA A 41 1.42 19.32 -2.63
CA ALA A 41 1.57 20.56 -3.41
C ALA A 41 0.70 21.71 -2.86
N GLN A 42 -0.47 21.43 -2.32
CA GLN A 42 -1.31 22.43 -1.67
C GLN A 42 -0.69 22.94 -0.37
N VAL A 43 -0.11 22.05 0.44
CA VAL A 43 0.63 22.42 1.67
C VAL A 43 1.85 23.27 1.33
N ASN A 44 2.64 22.89 0.32
CA ASN A 44 3.79 23.67 -0.14
C ASN A 44 3.41 25.09 -0.59
N ARG A 45 2.20 25.28 -1.12
CA ARG A 45 1.67 26.59 -1.51
C ARG A 45 1.01 27.35 -0.36
N GLY A 46 1.00 26.78 0.85
CA GLY A 46 0.35 27.37 2.03
C GLY A 46 -1.18 27.43 1.94
N LYS A 47 -1.80 26.62 1.08
CA LYS A 47 -3.26 26.61 0.87
C LYS A 47 -4.01 25.78 1.93
N THR A 48 -3.34 24.80 2.50
CA THR A 48 -3.89 23.89 3.50
C THR A 48 -2.80 23.36 4.43
N THR A 49 -3.16 22.47 5.36
CA THR A 49 -2.25 21.77 6.27
C THR A 49 -2.58 20.27 6.28
N PHE A 50 -1.63 19.42 6.62
CA PHE A 50 -1.89 18.00 6.83
C PHE A 50 -2.83 17.76 8.00
N SER A 51 -2.76 18.57 9.05
CA SER A 51 -3.71 18.50 10.17
C SER A 51 -5.17 18.65 9.75
N LYS A 52 -5.41 19.36 8.65
CA LYS A 52 -6.76 19.49 8.09
C LYS A 52 -7.09 18.31 7.17
N GLU A 53 -6.26 18.05 6.17
CA GLU A 53 -6.58 17.13 5.08
C GLU A 53 -6.42 15.65 5.47
N TYR A 54 -5.52 15.32 6.40
CA TYR A 54 -5.32 13.95 6.88
C TYR A 54 -6.08 13.61 8.17
N LYS A 55 -6.97 14.51 8.64
CA LYS A 55 -7.73 14.24 9.86
C LYS A 55 -8.55 12.96 9.75
N GLU A 56 -9.35 12.85 8.70
CA GLU A 56 -10.20 11.69 8.47
C GLU A 56 -9.38 10.43 8.17
N VAL A 57 -8.27 10.56 7.46
CA VAL A 57 -7.32 9.46 7.22
C VAL A 57 -6.82 8.88 8.54
N ALA A 58 -6.35 9.72 9.46
CA ALA A 58 -5.87 9.29 10.77
C ALA A 58 -7.00 8.65 11.63
N GLU A 59 -8.21 9.23 11.60
CA GLU A 59 -9.36 8.67 12.29
C GLU A 59 -9.72 7.29 11.74
N ARG A 60 -9.71 7.10 10.42
CA ARG A 60 -9.98 5.83 9.76
C ARG A 60 -8.93 4.76 10.09
N MET A 61 -7.66 5.15 10.15
CA MET A 61 -6.59 4.24 10.57
C MET A 61 -6.81 3.72 12.00
N LEU A 62 -7.25 4.57 12.92
CA LEU A 62 -7.58 4.15 14.29
C LEU A 62 -8.81 3.23 14.36
N GLU A 63 -9.77 3.41 13.45
CA GLU A 63 -10.96 2.55 13.35
C GLU A 63 -10.62 1.12 12.90
N LEU A 64 -9.52 0.92 12.17
CA LEU A 64 -9.08 -0.40 11.73
C LEU A 64 -8.46 -1.24 12.87
N LEU A 65 -7.72 -0.60 13.78
CA LEU A 65 -6.94 -1.29 14.82
C LEU A 65 -7.76 -2.29 15.66
N PRO A 66 -8.98 -1.97 16.14
CA PRO A 66 -9.79 -2.89 16.94
C PRO A 66 -10.20 -4.17 16.18
N TYR A 67 -10.08 -4.20 14.86
CA TYR A 67 -10.41 -5.35 14.04
C TYR A 67 -9.21 -6.23 13.69
N GLY A 68 -8.02 -5.84 14.14
CA GLY A 68 -6.77 -6.58 14.07
C GLY A 68 -6.51 -7.44 15.31
N PRO A 69 -5.33 -8.06 15.39
CA PRO A 69 -4.90 -8.81 16.57
C PRO A 69 -4.77 -7.90 17.79
N ASP A 70 -4.75 -8.50 18.98
CA ASP A 70 -4.63 -7.76 20.27
C ASP A 70 -3.40 -6.87 20.31
N ASP A 71 -2.28 -7.34 19.76
CA ASP A 71 -1.08 -6.55 19.54
C ASP A 71 -0.74 -6.49 18.04
N PRO A 72 -1.14 -5.41 17.34
CA PRO A 72 -0.85 -5.23 15.91
C PRO A 72 0.64 -4.99 15.60
N PHE A 73 1.48 -4.81 16.63
CA PHE A 73 2.92 -4.56 16.51
C PHE A 73 3.77 -5.79 16.88
N ALA A 74 3.15 -6.93 17.21
CA ALA A 74 3.86 -8.16 17.59
C ALA A 74 4.61 -8.79 16.41
N TYR A 75 4.08 -8.67 15.19
CA TYR A 75 4.59 -9.33 14.00
C TYR A 75 5.20 -8.34 13.02
N ASP A 76 6.35 -8.76 12.44
CA ASP A 76 6.93 -8.16 11.25
C ASP A 76 6.18 -8.61 9.98
N TYR A 77 6.60 -8.13 8.83
CA TYR A 77 6.01 -8.47 7.54
C TYR A 77 5.94 -10.00 7.30
N ASN A 78 7.04 -10.71 7.51
CA ASN A 78 7.11 -12.16 7.27
C ASN A 78 6.24 -12.93 8.27
N GLY A 79 6.23 -12.53 9.53
CA GLY A 79 5.37 -13.09 10.56
C GLY A 79 3.90 -12.93 10.23
N ALA A 80 3.49 -11.74 9.76
CA ALA A 80 2.12 -11.44 9.38
C ALA A 80 1.70 -12.23 8.11
N CYS A 81 2.56 -12.34 7.09
CA CYS A 81 2.31 -13.21 5.93
C CYS A 81 2.10 -14.67 6.36
N THR A 82 2.93 -15.15 7.29
CA THR A 82 2.83 -16.53 7.83
C THR A 82 1.52 -16.74 8.59
N ALA A 83 1.10 -15.79 9.42
CA ALA A 83 -0.14 -15.85 10.18
C ALA A 83 -1.36 -15.85 9.23
N PHE A 84 -1.36 -14.98 8.23
CA PHE A 84 -2.41 -14.94 7.21
C PHE A 84 -2.48 -16.26 6.42
N ALA A 85 -1.33 -16.79 5.99
CA ALA A 85 -1.24 -18.07 5.28
C ALA A 85 -1.81 -19.27 6.09
N LYS A 86 -1.78 -19.18 7.43
CA LYS A 86 -2.40 -20.16 8.34
C LYS A 86 -3.89 -19.93 8.57
N GLY A 87 -4.47 -18.90 7.97
CA GLY A 87 -5.89 -18.56 8.13
C GLY A 87 -6.22 -17.86 9.45
N GLU A 88 -5.26 -17.21 10.11
CA GLU A 88 -5.47 -16.50 11.38
C GLU A 88 -6.32 -15.23 11.21
N SER A 89 -6.52 -14.75 9.99
CA SER A 89 -7.45 -13.66 9.68
C SER A 89 -8.10 -13.82 8.31
N ALA A 90 -9.23 -13.14 8.12
CA ALA A 90 -9.94 -13.12 6.84
C ALA A 90 -9.29 -12.21 5.80
N MET A 91 -8.59 -11.16 6.24
CA MET A 91 -8.01 -10.12 5.38
C MET A 91 -6.64 -9.69 5.91
N TYR A 92 -5.80 -9.22 4.98
CA TYR A 92 -4.52 -8.60 5.30
C TYR A 92 -4.39 -7.29 4.53
N THR A 93 -4.16 -6.19 5.24
CA THR A 93 -4.05 -4.83 4.66
C THR A 93 -2.61 -4.56 4.23
N ILE A 94 -2.24 -5.10 3.08
CA ILE A 94 -0.89 -5.03 2.53
C ILE A 94 -0.96 -4.95 1.00
N GLY A 95 0.14 -4.68 0.32
CA GLY A 95 0.21 -4.71 -1.15
C GLY A 95 0.23 -6.12 -1.73
N SER A 96 -0.10 -6.23 -3.03
CA SER A 96 -0.17 -7.51 -3.75
C SER A 96 1.17 -8.28 -3.77
N TYR A 97 2.29 -7.59 -3.59
CA TYR A 97 3.63 -8.19 -3.43
C TYR A 97 3.72 -9.16 -2.24
N ALA A 98 2.76 -9.13 -1.29
CA ALA A 98 2.72 -10.11 -0.20
C ALA A 98 2.19 -11.48 -0.64
N ILE A 99 1.45 -11.56 -1.74
CA ILE A 99 0.84 -12.81 -2.22
C ILE A 99 1.89 -13.91 -2.45
N PRO A 100 2.99 -13.68 -3.20
CA PRO A 100 4.02 -14.68 -3.36
C PRO A 100 4.62 -15.13 -2.01
N GLN A 101 4.84 -14.21 -1.08
CA GLN A 101 5.36 -14.53 0.25
C GLN A 101 4.38 -15.41 1.05
N ILE A 102 3.09 -15.12 1.00
CA ILE A 102 2.03 -15.92 1.63
C ILE A 102 2.01 -17.32 1.01
N GLN A 103 2.09 -17.43 -0.31
CA GLN A 103 2.09 -18.70 -1.05
C GLN A 103 3.36 -19.54 -0.81
N THR A 104 4.48 -18.97 -0.34
CA THR A 104 5.62 -19.80 0.11
C THR A 104 5.28 -20.64 1.34
N VAL A 105 4.36 -20.18 2.18
CA VAL A 105 3.91 -20.88 3.41
C VAL A 105 2.73 -21.81 3.11
N ASN A 106 1.78 -21.35 2.29
CA ASN A 106 0.60 -22.12 1.91
C ASN A 106 0.36 -21.96 0.40
N PRO A 107 0.98 -22.82 -0.44
CA PRO A 107 0.87 -22.73 -1.91
C PRO A 107 -0.55 -22.89 -2.44
N ASP A 108 -1.41 -23.62 -1.73
CA ASP A 108 -2.79 -23.93 -2.14
C ASP A 108 -3.80 -22.90 -1.60
N MET A 109 -3.33 -21.83 -0.94
CA MET A 109 -4.23 -20.81 -0.41
C MET A 109 -4.89 -20.03 -1.54
N GLU A 110 -6.19 -20.06 -1.60
CA GLU A 110 -6.99 -19.20 -2.48
C GLU A 110 -6.99 -17.78 -1.92
N ILE A 111 -6.43 -16.85 -2.69
CA ILE A 111 -6.30 -15.44 -2.33
C ILE A 111 -6.99 -14.62 -3.40
N ASP A 112 -7.84 -13.70 -2.97
CA ASP A 112 -8.39 -12.66 -3.80
C ASP A 112 -8.03 -11.28 -3.24
N SER A 113 -7.97 -10.27 -4.11
CA SER A 113 -7.62 -8.91 -3.74
C SER A 113 -8.77 -7.96 -4.06
N PHE A 114 -8.93 -6.94 -3.25
CA PHE A 114 -9.92 -5.89 -3.50
C PHE A 114 -9.39 -4.53 -3.03
N VAL A 115 -9.92 -3.47 -3.63
CA VAL A 115 -9.58 -2.10 -3.28
C VAL A 115 -10.11 -1.77 -1.89
N MET A 116 -9.28 -1.15 -1.05
CA MET A 116 -9.65 -0.72 0.30
C MET A 116 -10.81 0.29 0.24
N PRO A 117 -12.00 0.00 0.78
CA PRO A 117 -13.14 0.91 0.72
C PRO A 117 -13.08 1.93 1.88
N ALA A 118 -12.26 2.96 1.76
CA ALA A 118 -12.09 3.95 2.82
C ALA A 118 -13.21 4.99 2.83
N SER A 119 -13.79 5.32 1.66
CA SER A 119 -14.95 6.21 1.55
C SER A 119 -16.28 5.44 1.49
N ASN A 120 -17.33 6.02 2.08
CA ASN A 120 -18.70 5.54 1.92
C ASN A 120 -19.26 5.81 0.52
N ASN A 121 -18.67 6.75 -0.21
CA ASN A 121 -18.97 6.99 -1.63
C ASN A 121 -18.08 6.09 -2.49
N LYS A 122 -18.66 5.08 -3.13
CA LYS A 122 -17.94 4.13 -3.96
C LYS A 122 -17.15 4.79 -5.10
N GLU A 123 -17.61 5.92 -5.61
CA GLU A 123 -16.95 6.65 -6.70
C GLU A 123 -15.66 7.33 -6.27
N GLU A 124 -15.45 7.52 -4.97
CA GLU A 124 -14.25 8.09 -4.39
C GLU A 124 -13.16 7.04 -4.12
N ASN A 125 -13.54 5.77 -4.00
CA ASN A 125 -12.59 4.69 -3.74
C ASN A 125 -11.76 4.43 -5.01
N LYS A 126 -10.44 4.40 -4.83
CA LYS A 126 -9.44 4.25 -5.89
C LYS A 126 -8.47 3.13 -5.54
N LEU A 127 -7.99 2.47 -6.56
CA LEU A 127 -6.85 1.57 -6.41
C LEU A 127 -5.59 2.41 -6.11
N ASN A 128 -5.02 2.20 -4.93
CA ASN A 128 -3.71 2.75 -4.63
C ASN A 128 -2.65 1.91 -5.37
N SER A 129 -2.06 2.48 -6.41
CA SER A 129 -1.07 1.84 -7.26
C SER A 129 -0.16 2.90 -7.87
N GLY A 130 1.11 2.60 -7.95
CA GLY A 130 2.13 3.48 -8.51
C GLY A 130 3.38 2.70 -8.89
N ILE A 131 4.46 3.39 -9.19
CA ILE A 131 5.73 2.79 -9.54
C ILE A 131 6.36 2.19 -8.28
N ASP A 132 6.52 0.88 -8.26
CA ASP A 132 7.13 0.13 -7.17
C ASP A 132 8.63 -0.11 -7.41
N LEU A 133 9.00 -0.53 -8.60
CA LEU A 133 10.38 -0.84 -8.99
C LEU A 133 10.86 0.05 -10.13
N GLN A 134 12.04 0.63 -9.98
CA GLN A 134 12.71 1.43 -11.00
C GLN A 134 14.12 0.92 -11.28
N PHE A 135 14.52 0.92 -12.54
CA PHE A 135 15.88 0.65 -12.97
C PHE A 135 16.55 1.96 -13.39
N CYS A 136 17.77 2.18 -12.92
CA CYS A 136 18.56 3.34 -13.28
C CYS A 136 19.90 2.93 -13.86
N VAL A 137 20.29 3.53 -14.97
CA VAL A 137 21.66 3.41 -15.51
C VAL A 137 22.48 4.59 -14.99
N MET A 138 23.56 4.27 -14.26
CA MET A 138 24.43 5.29 -13.68
C MET A 138 25.03 6.19 -14.76
N GLN A 139 25.16 7.49 -14.49
CA GLN A 139 25.67 8.46 -15.45
C GLN A 139 27.10 8.15 -15.91
N ASP A 140 27.94 7.60 -15.05
CA ASP A 140 29.33 7.22 -15.28
C ASP A 140 29.51 5.74 -15.62
N CYS A 141 28.42 5.03 -15.92
CA CYS A 141 28.47 3.62 -16.37
C CYS A 141 29.36 3.51 -17.61
N LYS A 142 30.35 2.62 -17.55
CA LYS A 142 31.32 2.41 -18.64
C LYS A 142 30.73 1.62 -19.82
N ASN A 143 29.68 0.83 -19.56
CA ASN A 143 29.03 -0.07 -20.53
C ASN A 143 27.54 0.29 -20.64
N LYS A 144 27.22 1.55 -20.98
CA LYS A 144 25.83 2.01 -21.07
C LYS A 144 25.00 1.23 -22.09
N GLU A 145 25.61 0.91 -23.25
CA GLU A 145 24.95 0.14 -24.30
C GLU A 145 24.49 -1.22 -23.77
N ALA A 146 25.38 -1.97 -23.13
CA ALA A 146 25.02 -3.26 -22.54
C ALA A 146 23.99 -3.13 -21.41
N ALA A 147 24.03 -2.03 -20.64
CA ALA A 147 23.01 -1.76 -19.62
C ALA A 147 21.63 -1.50 -20.24
N TYR A 148 21.56 -0.78 -21.35
CA TYR A 148 20.31 -0.58 -22.09
C TYR A 148 19.81 -1.85 -22.74
N GLU A 149 20.70 -2.69 -23.31
CA GLU A 149 20.32 -4.02 -23.84
C GLU A 149 19.66 -4.89 -22.76
N VAL A 150 20.16 -4.85 -21.52
CA VAL A 150 19.53 -5.55 -20.39
C VAL A 150 18.16 -4.98 -20.07
N LEU A 151 18.00 -3.64 -20.08
CA LEU A 151 16.70 -3.02 -19.83
C LEU A 151 15.71 -3.34 -20.97
N ASP A 152 16.14 -3.31 -22.22
CA ASP A 152 15.31 -3.66 -23.37
C ASP A 152 14.83 -5.12 -23.24
N PHE A 153 15.73 -6.04 -22.88
CA PHE A 153 15.37 -7.44 -22.61
C PHE A 153 14.34 -7.57 -21.48
N LEU A 154 14.53 -6.88 -20.34
CA LEU A 154 13.59 -6.93 -19.24
C LEU A 154 12.22 -6.36 -19.60
N LEU A 155 12.17 -5.45 -20.59
CA LEU A 155 10.94 -4.80 -21.06
C LEU A 155 10.30 -5.53 -22.27
N GLU A 156 10.84 -6.65 -22.72
CA GLU A 156 10.14 -7.52 -23.68
C GLU A 156 8.82 -8.02 -23.06
N ASP A 157 7.75 -8.12 -23.87
CA ASP A 157 6.40 -8.43 -23.37
C ASP A 157 6.36 -9.76 -22.60
N GLU A 158 7.09 -10.77 -23.07
CA GLU A 158 7.19 -12.08 -22.41
C GLU A 158 7.80 -11.96 -21.00
N ASN A 159 8.87 -11.18 -20.86
CA ASN A 159 9.56 -10.99 -19.58
C ASN A 159 8.71 -10.13 -18.62
N VAL A 160 8.03 -9.11 -19.16
CA VAL A 160 7.07 -8.31 -18.36
C VAL A 160 5.94 -9.20 -17.86
N GLN A 161 5.32 -10.02 -18.73
CA GLN A 161 4.25 -10.93 -18.28
C GLN A 161 4.74 -11.91 -17.22
N ALA A 162 5.92 -12.51 -17.41
CA ALA A 162 6.51 -13.42 -16.42
C ALA A 162 6.74 -12.73 -15.06
N TYR A 163 7.16 -11.47 -15.07
CA TYR A 163 7.31 -10.67 -13.85
C TYR A 163 5.96 -10.39 -13.17
N LEU A 164 4.94 -9.99 -13.94
CA LEU A 164 3.60 -9.73 -13.42
C LEU A 164 3.02 -10.97 -12.74
N ASP A 165 3.18 -12.14 -13.35
CA ASP A 165 2.72 -13.41 -12.82
C ASP A 165 3.46 -13.82 -11.54
N ALA A 166 4.79 -13.62 -11.52
CA ALA A 166 5.62 -13.97 -10.37
C ALA A 166 5.38 -13.04 -9.17
N GLN A 167 5.26 -11.73 -9.41
CA GLN A 167 5.15 -10.70 -8.36
C GLN A 167 3.72 -10.32 -8.03
N LYS A 168 2.73 -10.84 -8.78
CA LYS A 168 1.32 -10.44 -8.65
C LYS A 168 1.16 -8.92 -8.78
N ALA A 169 1.78 -8.37 -9.81
CA ALA A 169 1.88 -6.94 -10.06
C ALA A 169 0.92 -6.48 -11.18
N VAL A 170 0.71 -5.16 -11.23
CA VAL A 170 -0.03 -4.48 -12.31
C VAL A 170 0.98 -3.98 -13.35
N PRO A 171 0.71 -4.11 -14.66
CA PRO A 171 1.65 -3.67 -15.69
C PRO A 171 1.84 -2.14 -15.66
N CYS A 172 3.09 -1.71 -15.77
CA CYS A 172 3.46 -0.29 -15.97
C CYS A 172 3.79 0.03 -17.44
N LYS A 173 3.76 -0.96 -18.31
CA LYS A 173 4.00 -0.86 -19.75
C LYS A 173 2.68 -0.99 -20.51
N GLU A 174 2.50 -0.18 -21.55
CA GLU A 174 1.39 -0.36 -22.49
C GLU A 174 1.54 -1.68 -23.25
N GLY A 175 0.48 -2.47 -23.32
CA GLY A 175 0.46 -3.77 -23.96
C GLY A 175 -0.77 -4.57 -23.58
N ASP A 176 -0.91 -5.75 -24.19
CA ASP A 176 -2.00 -6.68 -23.90
C ASP A 176 -1.50 -7.72 -22.88
N PHE A 177 -1.48 -7.32 -21.61
CA PHE A 177 -1.02 -8.15 -20.51
C PHE A 177 -2.20 -8.75 -19.74
N GLU A 178 -2.05 -10.02 -19.36
CA GLU A 178 -3.01 -10.69 -18.49
C GLU A 178 -2.72 -10.35 -17.01
N LEU A 179 -3.77 -9.94 -16.30
CA LEU A 179 -3.66 -9.74 -14.84
C LEU A 179 -3.70 -11.10 -14.13
N PRO A 180 -2.84 -11.31 -13.12
CA PRO A 180 -2.95 -12.47 -12.25
C PRO A 180 -4.37 -12.61 -11.67
N SER A 181 -4.91 -13.83 -11.62
CA SER A 181 -6.26 -14.10 -11.11
C SER A 181 -6.49 -13.59 -9.68
N THR A 182 -5.43 -13.54 -8.88
CA THR A 182 -5.45 -12.97 -7.51
C THR A 182 -5.74 -11.47 -7.47
N LEU A 183 -5.69 -10.78 -8.62
CA LEU A 183 -5.96 -9.34 -8.76
C LEU A 183 -7.28 -9.03 -9.48
N GLU A 184 -8.15 -10.02 -9.69
CA GLU A 184 -9.41 -9.84 -10.42
C GLU A 184 -10.29 -8.74 -9.80
N GLY A 185 -10.34 -8.63 -8.47
CA GLY A 185 -11.08 -7.57 -7.77
C GLY A 185 -10.56 -6.14 -7.99
N MET A 186 -9.39 -5.98 -8.63
CA MET A 186 -8.82 -4.68 -9.00
C MET A 186 -9.02 -4.32 -10.47
N LYS A 187 -9.39 -5.28 -11.30
CA LYS A 187 -9.43 -5.18 -12.78
C LYS A 187 -10.28 -4.02 -13.29
N GLU A 188 -11.46 -3.81 -12.72
CA GLU A 188 -12.33 -2.71 -13.13
C GLU A 188 -11.70 -1.34 -12.83
N TYR A 189 -11.07 -1.19 -11.65
CA TYR A 189 -10.37 0.04 -11.29
C TYR A 189 -9.22 0.37 -12.26
N ILE A 190 -8.46 -0.65 -12.66
CA ILE A 190 -7.37 -0.52 -13.64
C ILE A 190 -7.94 -0.10 -14.99
N LYS A 191 -8.98 -0.80 -15.47
CA LYS A 191 -9.63 -0.53 -16.77
C LYS A 191 -10.24 0.85 -16.84
N GLU A 192 -10.84 1.34 -15.76
CA GLU A 192 -11.48 2.65 -15.67
C GLU A 192 -10.50 3.77 -15.35
N GLY A 193 -9.21 3.47 -15.12
CA GLY A 193 -8.22 4.44 -14.68
C GLY A 193 -8.50 5.03 -13.30
N LYS A 194 -9.30 4.36 -12.47
CA LYS A 194 -9.58 4.73 -11.08
C LYS A 194 -8.41 4.36 -10.18
N MET A 195 -7.24 4.90 -10.46
CA MET A 195 -6.01 4.66 -9.73
C MET A 195 -5.44 5.97 -9.19
N SER A 196 -4.67 5.88 -8.11
CA SER A 196 -3.92 7.00 -7.55
C SER A 196 -2.57 6.52 -7.04
N ASP A 197 -1.54 7.34 -7.28
CA ASP A 197 -0.20 7.08 -6.80
C ASP A 197 -0.14 7.12 -5.26
N TYR A 198 0.89 6.51 -4.71
CA TYR A 198 1.14 6.47 -3.27
C TYR A 198 1.42 7.86 -2.72
N GLN A 199 0.74 8.24 -1.65
CA GLN A 199 0.94 9.54 -1.01
C GLN A 199 2.36 9.68 -0.44
N ASP A 200 2.95 8.60 0.04
CA ASP A 200 4.29 8.58 0.62
C ASP A 200 5.40 8.82 -0.40
N HIS A 201 5.15 8.64 -1.71
CA HIS A 201 6.09 9.04 -2.76
C HIS A 201 6.39 10.54 -2.78
N TYR A 202 5.52 11.34 -2.20
CA TYR A 202 5.65 12.80 -2.13
C TYR A 202 6.21 13.30 -0.79
N TYR A 203 6.44 12.39 0.17
CA TYR A 203 6.97 12.77 1.48
C TYR A 203 8.51 12.83 1.44
N PRO A 204 9.13 13.85 2.07
CA PRO A 204 10.56 13.85 2.25
C PRO A 204 11.04 12.64 3.07
N SER A 205 12.06 11.95 2.59
CA SER A 205 12.59 10.74 3.26
C SER A 205 13.07 11.03 4.69
N GLU A 206 13.52 12.24 4.95
CA GLU A 206 14.00 12.70 6.26
C GLU A 206 12.89 12.76 7.32
N MET A 207 11.63 12.80 6.90
CA MET A 207 10.50 12.77 7.83
C MET A 207 10.29 11.42 8.50
N ALA A 208 10.79 10.32 7.92
CA ALA A 208 10.55 8.96 8.40
C ALA A 208 9.06 8.73 8.73
N VAL A 209 8.18 8.99 7.76
CA VAL A 209 6.72 9.02 7.95
C VAL A 209 6.18 7.67 8.39
N ASP A 210 6.76 6.57 7.93
CA ASP A 210 6.46 5.20 8.36
C ASP A 210 6.58 5.05 9.89
N ALA A 211 7.69 5.50 10.47
CA ALA A 211 7.91 5.48 11.92
C ALA A 211 6.98 6.44 12.67
N GLN A 212 6.63 7.58 12.05
CA GLN A 212 5.65 8.50 12.63
C GLN A 212 4.25 7.88 12.68
N ILE A 213 3.82 7.20 11.61
CA ILE A 213 2.52 6.50 11.56
C ILE A 213 2.51 5.37 12.59
N GLN A 214 3.55 4.53 12.66
CA GLN A 214 3.65 3.47 13.68
C GLN A 214 3.51 4.05 15.09
N THR A 215 4.26 5.12 15.41
CA THR A 215 4.19 5.80 16.71
C THR A 215 2.79 6.35 17.00
N PHE A 216 2.13 6.92 15.99
CA PHE A 216 0.77 7.40 16.07
C PHE A 216 -0.22 6.27 16.40
N LEU A 217 -0.14 5.15 15.69
CA LEU A 217 -1.00 4.00 15.90
C LEU A 217 -0.81 3.39 17.31
N MET A 218 0.42 3.36 17.81
CA MET A 218 0.72 2.93 19.20
C MET A 218 0.10 3.87 20.23
N LYS A 219 0.25 5.19 20.05
CA LYS A 219 -0.22 6.20 21.00
C LYS A 219 -1.68 6.55 20.86
N LYS A 220 -2.28 6.27 19.69
CA LYS A 220 -3.67 6.61 19.31
C LYS A 220 -3.99 8.11 19.45
N ASP A 221 -2.98 8.96 19.27
CA ASP A 221 -3.10 10.42 19.35
C ASP A 221 -2.95 11.04 17.95
N SER A 222 -4.05 11.08 17.20
CA SER A 222 -4.11 11.66 15.87
C SER A 222 -3.75 13.13 15.84
N LYS A 223 -4.12 13.89 16.87
CA LYS A 223 -3.86 15.33 16.93
C LYS A 223 -2.38 15.65 17.09
N ALA A 224 -1.69 14.95 17.98
CA ALA A 224 -0.24 15.10 18.15
C ALA A 224 0.53 14.65 16.89
N PHE A 225 0.10 13.54 16.29
CA PHE A 225 0.68 13.04 15.04
C PHE A 225 0.57 14.05 13.90
N LEU A 226 -0.63 14.54 13.61
CA LEU A 226 -0.86 15.47 12.51
C LEU A 226 -0.15 16.82 12.73
N LYS A 227 -0.10 17.30 13.96
CA LYS A 227 0.67 18.50 14.30
C LYS A 227 2.16 18.29 14.06
N LYS A 228 2.69 17.11 14.41
CA LYS A 228 4.10 16.75 14.14
C LYS A 228 4.35 16.69 12.63
N PHE A 229 3.44 16.08 11.88
CA PHE A 229 3.52 15.98 10.43
C PHE A 229 3.64 17.37 9.77
N ASP A 230 2.77 18.32 10.17
CA ASP A 230 2.84 19.72 9.71
C ASP A 230 4.16 20.40 10.10
N THR A 231 4.71 20.08 11.29
CA THR A 231 5.93 20.70 11.79
C THR A 231 7.17 20.17 11.09
N ASP A 232 7.22 18.87 10.82
CA ASP A 232 8.36 18.19 10.20
C ASP A 232 8.39 18.38 8.67
N TRP A 233 7.28 18.84 8.08
CA TRP A 233 7.22 19.11 6.65
C TRP A 233 8.18 20.24 6.26
N VAL A 234 9.27 19.88 5.60
CA VAL A 234 10.28 20.84 5.11
C VAL A 234 9.77 21.48 3.82
N ARG A 235 9.60 22.78 3.84
CA ARG A 235 9.15 23.59 2.70
C ARG A 235 10.32 23.99 1.80
#